data_1c43d9adc5d9d5ed961a24ddf111c128
#
_entry.id   1c43d9adc5d9d5ed961a24ddf111c128
#
_cell.length_a   1.000
_cell.length_b   1.000
_cell.length_c   1.000
_cell.angle_alpha   90.00
_cell.angle_beta   90.00
_cell.angle_gamma   90.00
#
_symmetry.space_group_name_H-M   'P 1'
#
loop_
_entity.id
_entity.type
_entity.pdbx_description
1 polymer ?
#
loop_
_entity_poly.entity_id
_entity_poly.type
_entity_poly.pdbx_seq_one_letter_code
_entity_poly.pdbx_strand_id
1 'polypeptide(L)'
;KDSRAIMQTAAMPDLYSFLQQRIRWASKSPYYTDLVLKGVLSGVWIYNATLLLCALLTIIRPTIGSIVLVAWCCKTIVEWPFVKSVAKFFRHRISFLELFLVQPLHILYMTVTGLLGLKGSYEWKGRQVR
;
A
#
# COMPACT_ATOMS: atom_id res chain seq x y z
N LYS A 1 -2.21 10.29 -22.02
CA LYS A 1 -1.61 10.98 -20.84
C LYS A 1 -0.34 11.65 -21.30
N ASP A 2 -0.22 12.97 -21.05
CA ASP A 2 0.92 13.76 -21.51
C ASP A 2 2.04 13.72 -20.46
N SER A 3 3.22 13.24 -20.85
CA SER A 3 4.40 13.19 -19.96
C SER A 3 4.90 14.58 -19.55
N ARG A 4 4.50 15.63 -20.26
CA ARG A 4 4.86 17.03 -19.96
C ARG A 4 4.10 17.58 -18.75
N ALA A 5 3.01 16.93 -18.34
CA ALA A 5 2.20 17.30 -17.17
C ALA A 5 2.70 16.68 -15.85
N ILE A 6 3.86 16.02 -15.84
CA ILE A 6 4.42 15.40 -14.64
C ILE A 6 5.10 16.47 -13.80
N MET A 7 4.57 16.68 -12.57
CA MET A 7 5.27 17.46 -11.55
C MET A 7 6.27 16.57 -10.83
N GLN A 8 7.56 16.94 -10.89
CA GLN A 8 8.60 16.25 -10.14
C GLN A 8 8.62 16.79 -8.71
N THR A 9 8.52 15.89 -7.74
CA THR A 9 8.67 16.19 -6.30
C THR A 9 9.84 15.39 -5.76
N ALA A 10 10.58 15.97 -4.80
CA ALA A 10 11.63 15.24 -4.10
C ALA A 10 11.03 14.07 -3.31
N ALA A 11 11.74 12.94 -3.30
CA ALA A 11 11.40 11.82 -2.43
C ALA A 11 11.49 12.23 -0.96
N MET A 12 10.73 11.56 -0.08
CA MET A 12 10.88 11.79 1.36
C MET A 12 12.29 11.38 1.81
N PRO A 13 12.96 12.19 2.65
CA PRO A 13 14.36 11.98 3.02
C PRO A 13 14.57 10.74 3.89
N ASP A 14 13.54 10.32 4.63
CA ASP A 14 13.59 9.22 5.59
C ASP A 14 12.27 8.46 5.67
N LEU A 15 12.33 7.26 6.29
CA LEU A 15 11.19 6.37 6.44
C LEU A 15 10.07 6.99 7.31
N TYR A 16 10.44 7.76 8.34
CA TYR A 16 9.46 8.40 9.22
C TYR A 16 8.62 9.41 8.44
N SER A 17 9.27 10.34 7.74
CA SER A 17 8.61 11.33 6.89
C SER A 17 7.72 10.68 5.81
N PHE A 18 8.19 9.59 5.22
CA PHE A 18 7.40 8.80 4.28
C PHE A 18 6.15 8.22 4.93
N LEU A 19 6.25 7.59 6.10
CA LEU A 19 5.10 7.03 6.81
C LEU A 19 4.12 8.12 7.24
N GLN A 20 4.58 9.26 7.77
CA GLN A 20 3.72 10.39 8.11
C GLN A 20 2.94 10.92 6.90
N GLN A 21 3.59 11.02 5.74
CA GLN A 21 2.92 11.38 4.51
C GLN A 21 1.81 10.39 4.14
N ARG A 22 2.05 9.08 4.31
CA ARG A 22 1.08 8.03 3.98
C ARG A 22 -0.08 7.99 4.97
N ILE A 23 0.20 8.14 6.27
CA ILE A 23 -0.84 8.26 7.31
C ILE A 23 -1.74 9.46 7.02
N ARG A 24 -1.17 10.62 6.65
CA ARG A 24 -1.92 11.80 6.24
C ARG A 24 -2.84 11.53 5.04
N TRP A 25 -2.40 10.77 4.05
CA TRP A 25 -3.25 10.42 2.92
C TRP A 25 -4.36 9.45 3.33
N ALA A 26 -4.03 8.45 4.15
CA ALA A 26 -4.99 7.49 4.66
C ALA A 26 -6.05 8.17 5.55
N SER A 27 -5.69 9.19 6.35
CA SER A 27 -6.62 9.90 7.22
C SER A 27 -7.71 10.69 6.47
N LYS A 28 -7.53 10.92 5.17
CA LYS A 28 -8.53 11.56 4.32
C LYS A 28 -9.58 10.60 3.77
N SER A 29 -9.32 9.30 3.78
CA SER A 29 -10.21 8.31 3.17
C SER A 29 -11.64 8.28 3.76
N PRO A 30 -11.88 8.52 5.07
CA PRO A 30 -13.24 8.58 5.60
C PRO A 30 -14.08 9.74 5.03
N TYR A 31 -13.42 10.82 4.58
CA TYR A 31 -14.08 12.04 4.09
C TYR A 31 -14.40 12.01 2.59
N TYR A 32 -14.01 10.97 1.87
CA TYR A 32 -14.40 10.85 0.45
C TYR A 32 -15.92 10.71 0.34
N THR A 33 -16.52 11.42 -0.61
CA THR A 33 -17.97 11.36 -0.89
C THR A 33 -18.32 10.22 -1.83
N ASP A 34 -17.36 9.80 -2.67
CA ASP A 34 -17.54 8.70 -3.63
C ASP A 34 -17.54 7.35 -2.90
N LEU A 35 -18.71 6.71 -2.88
CA LEU A 35 -18.92 5.40 -2.24
C LEU A 35 -18.18 4.27 -2.97
N VAL A 36 -18.03 4.34 -4.29
CA VAL A 36 -17.29 3.34 -5.05
C VAL A 36 -15.81 3.40 -4.67
N LEU A 37 -15.24 4.61 -4.63
CA LEU A 37 -13.86 4.81 -4.21
C LEU A 37 -13.65 4.33 -2.76
N LYS A 38 -14.56 4.68 -1.83
CA LYS A 38 -14.50 4.17 -0.44
C LYS A 38 -14.53 2.64 -0.42
N GLY A 39 -15.43 2.02 -1.15
CA GLY A 39 -15.55 0.56 -1.22
C GLY A 39 -14.27 -0.10 -1.72
N VAL A 40 -13.67 0.43 -2.79
CA VAL A 40 -12.41 -0.08 -3.34
C VAL A 40 -11.27 0.06 -2.33
N LEU A 41 -11.09 1.25 -1.73
CA LEU A 41 -10.02 1.48 -0.75
C LEU A 41 -10.16 0.59 0.49
N SER A 42 -11.39 0.46 1.01
CA SER A 42 -11.69 -0.42 2.15
C SER A 42 -11.44 -1.89 1.79
N GLY A 43 -11.87 -2.34 0.61
CA GLY A 43 -11.66 -3.70 0.14
C GLY A 43 -10.16 -4.04 0.00
N VAL A 44 -9.39 -3.14 -0.60
CA VAL A 44 -7.92 -3.29 -0.71
C VAL A 44 -7.28 -3.36 0.68
N TRP A 45 -7.71 -2.50 1.60
CA TRP A 45 -7.16 -2.50 2.95
C TRP A 45 -7.51 -3.78 3.71
N ILE A 46 -8.78 -4.21 3.70
CA ILE A 46 -9.24 -5.46 4.34
C ILE A 46 -8.48 -6.65 3.78
N TYR A 47 -8.30 -6.73 2.46
CA TYR A 47 -7.54 -7.81 1.83
C TYR A 47 -6.10 -7.87 2.35
N ASN A 48 -5.38 -6.72 2.40
CA ASN A 48 -4.00 -6.67 2.90
C ASN A 48 -3.93 -7.02 4.40
N ALA A 49 -4.87 -6.51 5.21
CA ALA A 49 -4.94 -6.80 6.64
C ALA A 49 -5.20 -8.30 6.91
N THR A 50 -6.12 -8.91 6.15
CA THR A 50 -6.41 -10.34 6.25
C THR A 50 -5.20 -11.17 5.83
N LEU A 51 -4.53 -10.79 4.74
CA LEU A 51 -3.34 -11.50 4.26
C LEU A 51 -2.19 -11.42 5.29
N LEU A 52 -1.99 -10.25 5.92
CA LEU A 52 -1.02 -10.08 7.00
C LEU A 52 -1.37 -10.96 8.21
N LEU A 53 -2.63 -10.95 8.64
CA LEU A 53 -3.10 -11.78 9.74
C LEU A 53 -2.88 -13.26 9.45
N CYS A 54 -3.27 -13.74 8.26
CA CYS A 54 -3.04 -15.13 7.85
C CYS A 54 -1.56 -15.46 7.80
N ALA A 55 -0.70 -14.54 7.32
CA ALA A 55 0.75 -14.73 7.31
C ALA A 55 1.32 -14.88 8.75
N LEU A 56 0.83 -14.10 9.71
CA LEU A 56 1.21 -14.25 11.11
C LEU A 56 0.71 -15.58 11.71
N LEU A 57 -0.51 -16.00 11.36
CA LEU A 57 -1.07 -17.27 11.81
C LEU A 57 -0.32 -18.50 11.28
N THR A 58 0.46 -18.38 10.20
CA THR A 58 1.30 -19.49 9.73
C THR A 58 2.36 -19.91 10.74
N ILE A 59 2.75 -19.01 11.64
CA ILE A 59 3.69 -19.32 12.73
C ILE A 59 3.11 -20.40 13.67
N ILE A 60 1.79 -20.35 13.92
CA ILE A 60 1.09 -21.27 14.83
C ILE A 60 0.50 -22.45 14.04
N ARG A 61 0.07 -22.21 12.81
CA ARG A 61 -0.61 -23.17 11.92
C ARG A 61 0.04 -23.20 10.55
N PRO A 62 1.15 -23.93 10.36
CA PRO A 62 1.89 -23.97 9.10
C PRO A 62 1.06 -24.40 7.88
N THR A 63 -0.02 -25.14 8.09
CA THR A 63 -0.94 -25.57 7.02
C THR A 63 -1.60 -24.39 6.28
N ILE A 64 -1.70 -23.22 6.93
CA ILE A 64 -2.24 -21.99 6.32
C ILE A 64 -1.22 -21.38 5.33
N GLY A 65 0.06 -21.71 5.44
CA GLY A 65 1.14 -21.13 4.64
C GLY A 65 0.94 -21.31 3.14
N SER A 66 0.42 -22.44 2.69
CA SER A 66 0.11 -22.67 1.27
C SER A 66 -0.98 -21.73 0.76
N ILE A 67 -2.01 -21.48 1.55
CA ILE A 67 -3.11 -20.55 1.20
C ILE A 67 -2.56 -19.12 1.11
N VAL A 68 -1.73 -18.72 2.09
CA VAL A 68 -1.09 -17.39 2.10
C VAL A 68 -0.22 -17.21 0.87
N LEU A 69 0.59 -18.23 0.52
CA LEU A 69 1.45 -18.17 -0.67
C LEU A 69 0.63 -18.02 -1.96
N VAL A 70 -0.44 -18.78 -2.11
CA VAL A 70 -1.34 -18.68 -3.27
C VAL A 70 -1.97 -17.29 -3.33
N ALA A 71 -2.51 -16.78 -2.22
CA ALA A 71 -3.11 -15.44 -2.17
C ALA A 71 -2.08 -14.34 -2.50
N TRP A 72 -0.86 -14.48 -2.02
CA TRP A 72 0.26 -13.58 -2.36
C TRP A 72 0.60 -13.63 -3.85
N CYS A 73 0.73 -14.83 -4.43
CA CYS A 73 0.96 -14.97 -5.87
C CYS A 73 -0.17 -14.33 -6.69
N CYS A 74 -1.43 -14.62 -6.36
CA CYS A 74 -2.58 -14.02 -7.03
C CYS A 74 -2.57 -12.49 -6.95
N LYS A 75 -2.28 -11.93 -5.77
CA LYS A 75 -2.14 -10.48 -5.60
C LYS A 75 -1.07 -9.91 -6.53
N THR A 76 0.11 -10.52 -6.54
CA THR A 76 1.23 -10.06 -7.38
C THR A 76 0.88 -10.12 -8.87
N ILE A 77 0.21 -11.20 -9.31
CA ILE A 77 -0.23 -11.37 -10.70
C ILE A 77 -1.24 -10.27 -11.09
N VAL A 78 -2.20 -9.98 -10.22
CA VAL A 78 -3.23 -8.96 -10.47
C VAL A 78 -2.63 -7.55 -10.52
N GLU A 79 -1.69 -7.24 -9.64
CA GLU A 79 -1.04 -5.92 -9.58
C GLU A 79 0.01 -5.71 -10.67
N TRP A 80 0.59 -6.78 -11.20
CA TRP A 80 1.69 -6.72 -12.17
C TRP A 80 1.43 -5.86 -13.40
N PRO A 81 0.30 -6.01 -14.13
CA PRO A 81 0.05 -5.21 -15.33
C PRO A 81 0.00 -3.71 -15.03
N PHE A 82 -0.60 -3.35 -13.89
CA PHE A 82 -0.69 -1.96 -13.46
C PHE A 82 0.68 -1.39 -13.12
N VAL A 83 1.44 -2.08 -12.24
CA VAL A 83 2.78 -1.63 -11.82
C VAL A 83 3.73 -1.55 -13.00
N LYS A 84 3.72 -2.53 -13.91
CA LYS A 84 4.51 -2.51 -15.15
C LYS A 84 4.15 -1.31 -16.05
N SER A 85 2.86 -0.99 -16.18
CA SER A 85 2.40 0.16 -16.96
C SER A 85 2.88 1.48 -16.37
N VAL A 86 2.80 1.63 -15.05
CA VAL A 86 3.28 2.81 -14.32
C VAL A 86 4.80 2.94 -14.45
N ALA A 87 5.54 1.86 -14.23
CA ALA A 87 6.99 1.84 -14.37
C ALA A 87 7.43 2.25 -15.78
N LYS A 88 6.77 1.70 -16.82
CA LYS A 88 7.02 2.08 -18.22
C LYS A 88 6.78 3.58 -18.47
N PHE A 89 5.69 4.13 -17.89
CA PHE A 89 5.38 5.55 -18.01
C PHE A 89 6.48 6.45 -17.44
N PHE A 90 7.08 6.06 -16.31
CA PHE A 90 8.20 6.75 -15.67
C PHE A 90 9.58 6.33 -16.20
N ARG A 91 9.62 5.53 -17.28
CA ARG A 91 10.86 5.00 -17.88
C ARG A 91 11.73 4.17 -16.92
N HIS A 92 11.11 3.58 -15.91
CA HIS A 92 11.74 2.62 -15.01
C HIS A 92 11.50 1.19 -15.49
N ARG A 93 12.46 0.32 -15.22
CA ARG A 93 12.32 -1.13 -15.41
C ARG A 93 12.05 -1.76 -14.05
N ILE A 94 11.06 -2.61 -13.99
CA ILE A 94 10.76 -3.43 -12.82
C ILE A 94 10.55 -4.86 -13.29
N SER A 95 11.07 -5.83 -12.54
CA SER A 95 10.84 -7.25 -12.78
C SER A 95 9.67 -7.76 -11.94
N PHE A 96 9.05 -8.85 -12.39
CA PHE A 96 8.00 -9.52 -11.61
C PHE A 96 8.53 -10.01 -10.26
N LEU A 97 9.76 -10.50 -10.22
CA LEU A 97 10.39 -10.98 -9.00
C LEU A 97 10.61 -9.85 -7.98
N GLU A 98 11.03 -8.67 -8.41
CA GLU A 98 11.15 -7.50 -7.53
C GLU A 98 9.80 -7.14 -6.91
N LEU A 99 8.74 -7.09 -7.72
CA LEU A 99 7.40 -6.84 -7.19
C LEU A 99 6.99 -7.92 -6.18
N PHE A 100 7.21 -9.19 -6.51
CA PHE A 100 6.89 -10.32 -5.63
C PHE A 100 7.62 -10.22 -4.28
N LEU A 101 8.91 -9.92 -4.29
CA LEU A 101 9.74 -9.82 -3.06
C LEU A 101 9.39 -8.60 -2.20
N VAL A 102 8.91 -7.50 -2.79
CA VAL A 102 8.52 -6.29 -2.06
C VAL A 102 7.12 -6.41 -1.45
N GLN A 103 6.30 -7.37 -1.88
CA GLN A 103 4.92 -7.52 -1.40
C GLN A 103 4.76 -7.61 0.12
N PRO A 104 5.60 -8.32 0.90
CA PRO A 104 5.44 -8.37 2.36
C PRO A 104 5.55 -6.98 3.00
N LEU A 105 6.52 -6.19 2.55
CA LEU A 105 6.68 -4.80 3.02
C LEU A 105 5.49 -3.93 2.60
N HIS A 106 4.98 -4.12 1.40
CA HIS A 106 3.79 -3.40 0.90
C HIS A 106 2.55 -3.75 1.72
N ILE A 107 2.31 -5.03 2.01
CA ILE A 107 1.18 -5.51 2.82
C ILE A 107 1.26 -4.93 4.23
N LEU A 108 2.43 -5.02 4.88
CA LEU A 108 2.67 -4.47 6.21
C LEU A 108 2.43 -2.96 6.23
N TYR A 109 3.05 -2.23 5.32
CA TYR A 109 2.93 -0.79 5.20
C TYR A 109 1.49 -0.34 4.97
N MET A 110 0.76 -0.97 4.03
CA MET A 110 -0.64 -0.63 3.73
C MET A 110 -1.55 -0.88 4.93
N THR A 111 -1.35 -1.97 5.65
CA THR A 111 -2.15 -2.30 6.85
C THR A 111 -1.90 -1.30 7.96
N VAL A 112 -0.62 -1.03 8.28
CA VAL A 112 -0.24 -0.13 9.39
C VAL A 112 -0.65 1.31 9.10
N THR A 113 -0.36 1.83 7.91
CA THR A 113 -0.71 3.22 7.58
C THR A 113 -2.23 3.43 7.49
N GLY A 114 -2.99 2.42 7.06
CA GLY A 114 -4.45 2.47 7.08
C GLY A 114 -5.00 2.55 8.50
N LEU A 115 -4.52 1.69 9.42
CA LEU A 115 -4.91 1.73 10.84
C LEU A 115 -4.57 3.07 11.51
N LEU A 116 -3.35 3.56 11.29
CA LEU A 116 -2.91 4.83 11.87
C LEU A 116 -3.65 6.01 11.25
N GLY A 117 -3.99 5.93 9.97
CA GLY A 117 -4.81 6.94 9.29
C GLY A 117 -6.21 7.08 9.89
N LEU A 118 -6.83 5.98 10.35
CA LEU A 118 -8.14 6.04 11.02
C LEU A 118 -8.10 6.82 12.34
N LYS A 119 -6.95 6.88 13.03
CA LYS A 119 -6.78 7.73 14.23
C LYS A 119 -6.78 9.22 13.90
N GLY A 120 -6.56 9.60 12.66
CA GLY A 120 -6.61 10.97 12.18
C GLY A 120 -5.48 11.88 12.67
N SER A 121 -4.51 11.37 13.44
CA SER A 121 -3.40 12.18 13.94
C SER A 121 -2.10 11.88 13.18
N TYR A 122 -1.47 12.93 12.67
CA TYR A 122 -0.20 12.84 11.94
C TYR A 122 0.63 14.11 12.14
N GLU A 123 1.93 14.01 11.93
CA GLU A 123 2.81 15.15 11.95
C GLU A 123 2.95 15.77 10.54
N TRP A 124 2.80 17.09 10.46
CA TRP A 124 2.95 17.84 9.23
C TRP A 124 3.76 19.11 9.45
N LYS A 125 4.94 19.22 8.81
CA LYS A 125 5.84 20.38 8.93
C LYS A 125 6.14 20.75 10.39
N GLY A 126 6.44 19.75 11.24
CA GLY A 126 6.73 19.94 12.66
C GLY A 126 5.51 20.26 13.54
N ARG A 127 4.29 20.13 13.02
CA ARG A 127 3.05 20.33 13.78
C ARG A 127 2.24 19.04 13.85
N GLN A 128 1.72 18.73 15.03
CA GLN A 128 0.73 17.66 15.21
C GLN A 128 -0.61 18.15 14.66
N VAL A 129 -1.18 17.40 13.70
CA VAL A 129 -2.51 17.67 13.13
C VAL A 129 -3.44 16.54 13.56
N ARG A 130 -4.65 16.89 13.93
CA ARG A 130 -5.68 15.96 14.38
C ARG A 130 -6.94 16.12 13.52
#